data_da334a0d0895a91cee13a739c53531e1
#
_entry.id   da334a0d0895a91cee13a739c53531e1
#
_cell.length_a   1.000
_cell.length_b   1.000
_cell.length_c   1.000
_cell.angle_alpha   90.00
_cell.angle_beta   90.00
_cell.angle_gamma   90.00
#
_symmetry.space_group_name_H-M   'P 1'
#
loop_
_entity.id
_entity.type
_entity.pdbx_description
1 polymer ?
#
loop_
_entity_poly.entity_id
_entity_poly.type
_entity_poly.pdbx_seq_one_letter_code
_entity_poly.pdbx_strand_id
1 'polypeptide(L)'
;MPGMRVFVFSRTLRASDYPKVTMVAEDAGGVVAALRAEEGKDIWLMGGGVLFRSLLDAGQVDCVEVGVIPVLLGGGIPLLPPPVSKATLQLSRSRIYNKTGIVSLEYTVQRGVG
;
A
#
# COMPACT_ATOMS: atom_id res chain seq x y z
N MET A 1 4.08 -12.19 12.39
CA MET A 1 3.47 -13.12 11.42
C MET A 1 4.54 -14.09 10.95
N PRO A 2 4.41 -15.36 11.33
CA PRO A 2 5.40 -16.37 10.94
C PRO A 2 5.40 -16.57 9.42
N GLY A 3 6.58 -16.74 8.88
CA GLY A 3 6.76 -16.95 7.45
C GLY A 3 6.76 -15.69 6.60
N MET A 4 6.64 -14.51 7.21
CA MET A 4 6.70 -13.24 6.50
C MET A 4 7.92 -12.44 6.90
N ARG A 5 8.51 -11.77 5.90
CA ARG A 5 9.51 -10.75 6.17
C ARG A 5 8.81 -9.40 6.28
N VAL A 6 9.15 -8.64 7.31
CA VAL A 6 8.55 -7.32 7.55
C VAL A 6 9.59 -6.24 7.33
N PHE A 7 9.26 -5.29 6.45
CA PHE A 7 10.09 -4.14 6.15
C PHE A 7 9.41 -2.87 6.65
N VAL A 8 10.14 -2.02 7.34
CA VAL A 8 9.63 -0.75 7.84
C VAL A 8 10.44 0.38 7.21
N PHE A 9 9.76 1.29 6.57
CA PHE A 9 10.37 2.44 5.90
C PHE A 9 10.29 3.64 6.82
N SER A 10 11.42 4.00 7.41
CA SER A 10 11.50 5.10 8.37
C SER A 10 12.89 5.68 8.39
N ARG A 11 12.97 7.01 8.56
CA ARG A 11 14.24 7.73 8.73
C ARG A 11 14.53 8.05 10.19
N THR A 12 13.57 7.80 11.08
CA THR A 12 13.65 8.20 12.48
C THR A 12 13.74 7.02 13.44
N LEU A 13 13.15 5.88 13.09
CA LEU A 13 13.19 4.70 13.94
C LEU A 13 14.54 4.01 13.86
N ARG A 14 14.98 3.45 14.96
CA ARG A 14 16.26 2.72 15.02
C ARG A 14 16.04 1.24 14.76
N ALA A 15 16.83 0.68 13.88
CA ALA A 15 16.79 -0.76 13.59
C ALA A 15 17.04 -1.61 14.84
N SER A 16 17.91 -1.15 15.74
CA SER A 16 18.24 -1.87 16.97
C SER A 16 17.06 -2.04 17.91
N ASP A 17 16.06 -1.15 17.85
CA ASP A 17 14.87 -1.22 18.68
C ASP A 17 13.83 -2.22 18.14
N TYR A 18 13.99 -2.66 16.89
CA TYR A 18 13.05 -3.53 16.21
C TYR A 18 13.78 -4.66 15.47
N PRO A 19 14.35 -5.62 16.22
CA PRO A 19 15.23 -6.62 15.60
C PRO A 19 14.54 -7.61 14.67
N LYS A 20 13.20 -7.71 14.74
CA LYS A 20 12.43 -8.66 13.92
C LYS A 20 12.00 -8.07 12.57
N VAL A 21 12.29 -6.80 12.32
CA VAL A 21 11.93 -6.14 11.06
C VAL A 21 13.19 -5.61 10.38
N THR A 22 13.09 -5.46 9.07
CA THR A 22 14.14 -4.81 8.28
C THR A 22 13.81 -3.33 8.14
N MET A 23 14.70 -2.46 8.62
CA MET A 23 14.52 -1.02 8.49
C MET A 23 15.11 -0.54 7.18
N VAL A 24 14.34 0.32 6.49
CA VAL A 24 14.78 0.95 5.25
C VAL A 24 14.61 2.45 5.41
N ALA A 25 15.69 3.21 5.27
CA ALA A 25 15.67 4.65 5.45
C ALA A 25 15.41 5.42 4.16
N GLU A 26 15.78 4.84 3.02
CA GLU A 26 15.70 5.52 1.73
C GLU A 26 15.35 4.57 0.60
N ASP A 27 14.92 5.15 -0.54
CA ASP A 27 14.67 4.42 -1.78
C ASP A 27 13.65 3.28 -1.65
N ALA A 28 12.49 3.60 -1.13
CA ALA A 28 11.41 2.61 -1.00
C ALA A 28 11.06 1.95 -2.33
N GLY A 29 10.99 2.74 -3.41
CA GLY A 29 10.70 2.21 -4.74
C GLY A 29 11.73 1.18 -5.21
N GLY A 30 13.00 1.47 -5.03
CA GLY A 30 14.08 0.55 -5.41
C GLY A 30 14.09 -0.73 -4.57
N VAL A 31 13.86 -0.60 -3.27
CA VAL A 31 13.79 -1.76 -2.37
C VAL A 31 12.64 -2.68 -2.77
N VAL A 32 11.45 -2.13 -3.01
CA VAL A 32 10.28 -2.92 -3.42
C VAL A 32 10.49 -3.53 -4.79
N ALA A 33 11.10 -2.80 -5.72
CA ALA A 33 11.42 -3.35 -7.05
C ALA A 33 12.33 -4.57 -6.93
N ALA A 34 13.34 -4.51 -6.05
CA ALA A 34 14.23 -5.65 -5.81
C ALA A 34 13.49 -6.83 -5.20
N LEU A 35 12.59 -6.57 -4.24
CA LEU A 35 11.78 -7.62 -3.62
C LEU A 35 10.85 -8.29 -4.64
N ARG A 36 10.30 -7.52 -5.57
CA ARG A 36 9.42 -8.06 -6.61
C ARG A 36 10.18 -8.96 -7.60
N ALA A 37 11.47 -8.72 -7.77
CA ALA A 37 12.31 -9.55 -8.62
C ALA A 37 12.68 -10.89 -7.99
N GLU A 38 12.54 -11.02 -6.67
CA GLU A 38 12.75 -12.28 -5.97
C GLU A 38 11.56 -13.22 -6.19
N GLU A 39 11.83 -14.52 -6.15
CA GLU A 39 10.76 -15.51 -6.14
C GLU A 39 10.03 -15.43 -4.81
N GLY A 40 8.71 -15.53 -4.85
CA GLY A 40 7.91 -15.47 -3.64
C GLY A 40 6.47 -15.12 -3.93
N LYS A 41 5.76 -14.89 -2.84
CA LYS A 41 4.33 -14.54 -2.87
C LYS A 41 4.15 -13.02 -2.91
N ASP A 42 2.91 -12.60 -2.84
CA ASP A 42 2.54 -11.19 -2.91
C ASP A 42 3.19 -10.37 -1.80
N ILE A 43 3.41 -9.11 -2.10
CA ILE A 43 3.89 -8.12 -1.15
C ILE A 43 2.69 -7.30 -0.68
N TRP A 44 2.48 -7.26 0.63
CA TRP A 44 1.41 -6.47 1.23
C TRP A 44 1.92 -5.12 1.68
N LEU A 45 1.30 -4.07 1.17
CA LEU A 45 1.53 -2.70 1.63
C LEU A 45 0.50 -2.38 2.71
N MET A 46 0.95 -2.39 3.95
CA MET A 46 0.09 -2.16 5.11
C MET A 46 -0.14 -0.67 5.42
N GLY A 47 0.54 0.20 4.73
CA GLY A 47 0.43 1.63 4.94
C GLY A 47 1.77 2.22 5.38
N GLY A 48 1.87 3.49 5.69
CA GLY A 48 0.78 4.46 5.58
C GLY A 48 0.63 5.14 4.22
N GLY A 49 -0.12 6.22 4.21
CA GLY A 49 -0.44 6.95 2.99
C GLY A 49 0.76 7.52 2.28
N VAL A 50 1.78 8.01 3.01
CA VAL A 50 3.00 8.54 2.40
C VAL A 50 3.78 7.43 1.72
N LEU A 51 3.89 6.26 2.33
CA LEU A 51 4.55 5.12 1.71
C LEU A 51 3.75 4.66 0.48
N PHE A 52 2.44 4.61 0.58
CA PHE A 52 1.56 4.29 -0.54
C PHE A 52 1.80 5.25 -1.71
N ARG A 53 1.83 6.55 -1.43
CA ARG A 53 2.11 7.57 -2.44
C ARG A 53 3.46 7.33 -3.12
N SER A 54 4.51 7.10 -2.33
CA SER A 54 5.86 6.89 -2.85
C SER A 54 5.94 5.66 -3.75
N LEU A 55 5.32 4.56 -3.36
CA LEU A 55 5.33 3.33 -4.15
C LEU A 55 4.45 3.44 -5.38
N LEU A 56 3.32 4.14 -5.29
CA LEU A 56 2.45 4.38 -6.43
C LEU A 56 3.18 5.22 -7.48
N ASP A 57 3.85 6.30 -7.07
CA ASP A 57 4.62 7.16 -7.97
C ASP A 57 5.81 6.40 -8.59
N ALA A 58 6.37 5.45 -7.88
CA ALA A 58 7.47 4.62 -8.37
C ALA A 58 7.00 3.47 -9.28
N GLY A 59 5.68 3.33 -9.50
CA GLY A 59 5.14 2.27 -10.35
C GLY A 59 5.18 0.89 -9.71
N GLN A 60 5.26 0.80 -8.38
CA GLN A 60 5.41 -0.46 -7.66
C GLN A 60 4.11 -1.01 -7.08
N VAL A 61 2.98 -0.35 -7.31
CA VAL A 61 1.68 -0.81 -6.83
C VAL A 61 0.90 -1.43 -7.98
N ASP A 62 0.50 -2.68 -7.82
CA ASP A 62 -0.27 -3.40 -8.84
C ASP A 62 -1.77 -3.37 -8.56
N CYS A 63 -2.15 -3.52 -7.30
CA CYS A 63 -3.55 -3.61 -6.90
C CYS A 63 -3.80 -2.74 -5.67
N VAL A 64 -5.00 -2.19 -5.62
CA VAL A 64 -5.47 -1.41 -4.47
C VAL A 64 -6.79 -2.01 -4.01
N GLU A 65 -6.86 -2.38 -2.73
CA GLU A 65 -8.08 -2.88 -2.12
C GLU A 65 -8.57 -1.87 -1.10
N VAL A 66 -9.81 -1.44 -1.24
CA VAL A 66 -10.40 -0.40 -0.41
C VAL A 66 -11.66 -0.91 0.25
N GLY A 67 -11.75 -0.71 1.57
CA GLY A 67 -12.99 -0.95 2.30
C GLY A 67 -13.72 0.36 2.50
N VAL A 68 -14.96 0.41 2.05
CA VAL A 68 -15.84 1.56 2.31
C VAL A 68 -16.68 1.26 3.53
N ILE A 69 -16.41 2.00 4.60
CA ILE A 69 -17.10 1.84 5.87
C ILE A 69 -18.26 2.84 5.89
N PRO A 70 -19.46 2.42 6.32
CA PRO A 70 -20.65 3.29 6.26
C PRO A 70 -20.66 4.33 7.39
N VAL A 71 -19.65 5.17 7.43
CA VAL A 71 -19.49 6.24 8.42
C VAL A 71 -18.99 7.49 7.71
N LEU A 72 -19.59 8.63 8.03
CA LEU A 72 -19.11 9.92 7.55
C LEU A 72 -18.31 10.59 8.66
N LEU A 73 -17.01 10.75 8.42
CA LEU A 73 -16.11 11.31 9.43
C LEU A 73 -15.98 12.84 9.32
N GLY A 74 -16.09 13.37 8.10
CA GLY A 74 -15.90 14.80 7.87
C GLY A 74 -14.45 15.26 7.89
N GLY A 75 -13.51 14.35 8.17
CA GLY A 75 -12.08 14.65 8.20
C GLY A 75 -11.29 13.42 8.58
N GLY A 76 -9.97 13.55 8.63
CA GLY A 76 -9.10 12.45 9.00
C GLY A 76 -7.80 12.46 8.18
N ILE A 77 -7.03 11.39 8.31
CA ILE A 77 -5.79 11.22 7.57
C ILE A 77 -6.13 10.72 6.16
N PRO A 78 -5.68 11.41 5.10
CA PRO A 78 -5.94 10.98 3.74
C PRO A 78 -5.34 9.62 3.44
N LEU A 79 -6.07 8.79 2.68
CA LEU A 79 -5.54 7.52 2.18
C LEU A 79 -4.33 7.76 1.28
N LEU A 80 -4.40 8.76 0.44
CA LEU A 80 -3.34 9.13 -0.48
C LEU A 80 -3.07 10.63 -0.35
N PRO A 81 -2.09 11.02 0.51
CA PRO A 81 -1.81 12.42 0.72
C PRO A 81 -1.18 13.07 -0.50
N PRO A 82 -1.56 14.34 -0.80
CA PRO A 82 -0.94 15.07 -1.89
C PRO A 82 0.53 15.44 -1.56
N PRO A 83 1.36 15.73 -2.56
CA PRO A 83 1.05 15.72 -3.99
C PRO A 83 1.23 14.33 -4.60
N VAL A 84 0.36 13.97 -5.52
CA VAL A 84 0.46 12.70 -6.25
C VAL A 84 0.16 12.92 -7.73
N SER A 85 0.75 12.08 -8.56
CA SER A 85 0.36 11.98 -9.95
C SER A 85 -0.96 11.23 -10.03
N LYS A 86 -1.77 11.58 -11.01
CA LYS A 86 -3.04 10.90 -11.24
C LYS A 86 -2.80 9.43 -11.56
N ALA A 87 -3.49 8.54 -10.88
CA ALA A 87 -3.49 7.12 -11.17
C ALA A 87 -4.89 6.68 -11.57
N THR A 88 -4.98 5.88 -12.61
CA THR A 88 -6.25 5.33 -13.08
C THR A 88 -6.37 3.89 -12.61
N LEU A 89 -7.53 3.55 -12.08
CA LEU A 89 -7.80 2.23 -11.53
C LEU A 89 -8.90 1.56 -12.33
N GLN A 90 -8.80 0.24 -12.49
CA GLN A 90 -9.82 -0.56 -13.09
C GLN A 90 -10.41 -1.49 -12.02
N LEU A 91 -11.71 -1.46 -11.85
CA LEU A 91 -12.38 -2.32 -10.87
C LEU A 91 -12.26 -3.77 -11.29
N SER A 92 -11.68 -4.58 -10.41
CA SER A 92 -11.48 -6.02 -10.64
C SER A 92 -12.51 -6.85 -9.89
N ARG A 93 -12.87 -6.44 -8.68
CA ARG A 93 -13.76 -7.20 -7.82
C ARG A 93 -14.44 -6.28 -6.81
N SER A 94 -15.68 -6.64 -6.45
CA SER A 94 -16.37 -5.96 -5.35
C SER A 94 -17.04 -6.99 -4.47
N ARG A 95 -17.20 -6.67 -3.20
CA ARG A 95 -17.88 -7.52 -2.24
C ARG A 95 -18.68 -6.69 -1.26
N ILE A 96 -19.91 -7.07 -1.04
CA ILE A 96 -20.81 -6.38 -0.13
C ILE A 96 -21.01 -7.25 1.11
N TYR A 97 -20.78 -6.66 2.27
CA TYR A 97 -21.00 -7.32 3.56
C TYR A 97 -22.30 -6.80 4.16
N ASN A 98 -23.39 -7.55 3.94
CA ASN A 98 -24.74 -7.08 4.28
C ASN A 98 -24.93 -6.80 5.78
N LYS A 99 -24.26 -7.56 6.65
CA LYS A 99 -24.41 -7.37 8.10
C LYS A 99 -23.78 -6.09 8.62
N THR A 100 -22.70 -5.65 8.03
CA THR A 100 -21.98 -4.47 8.48
C THR A 100 -22.19 -3.26 7.57
N GLY A 101 -22.64 -3.48 6.34
CA GLY A 101 -22.74 -2.43 5.33
C GLY A 101 -21.43 -2.04 4.69
N ILE A 102 -20.34 -2.75 5.00
CA ILE A 102 -19.04 -2.50 4.39
C ILE A 102 -19.04 -2.98 2.94
N VAL A 103 -18.44 -2.20 2.05
CA VAL A 103 -18.21 -2.59 0.67
C VAL A 103 -16.70 -2.66 0.43
N SER A 104 -16.23 -3.81 0.00
CA SER A 104 -14.83 -4.00 -0.39
C SER A 104 -14.71 -3.87 -1.90
N LEU A 105 -13.76 -3.05 -2.34
CA LEU A 105 -13.48 -2.78 -3.75
C LEU A 105 -12.03 -3.11 -4.03
N GLU A 106 -11.80 -3.94 -5.04
CA GLU A 106 -10.46 -4.30 -5.47
C GLU A 106 -10.22 -3.75 -6.86
N TYR A 107 -9.15 -2.98 -7.00
CA TYR A 107 -8.78 -2.32 -8.25
C TYR A 107 -7.41 -2.76 -8.72
N THR A 108 -7.26 -2.84 -10.02
CA THR A 108 -5.94 -2.98 -10.66
C THR A 108 -5.47 -1.61 -11.09
N VAL A 109 -4.24 -1.28 -10.77
CA VAL A 109 -3.63 -0.03 -11.21
C VAL A 109 -3.32 -0.14 -12.69
N GLN A 110 -3.89 0.76 -13.48
CA GLN A 110 -3.60 0.80 -14.91
C GLN A 110 -2.26 1.48 -15.16
N ARG A 111 -1.44 0.82 -15.94
CA ARG A 111 -0.13 1.31 -16.31
C ARG A 111 -0.09 1.55 -17.80
N GLY A 112 0.81 2.43 -18.19
CA GLY A 112 1.01 2.72 -19.58
C GLY A 112 0.46 4.07 -19.94
N VAL A 113 0.19 4.22 -21.21
CA VAL A 113 -0.18 5.50 -21.79
C VAL A 113 -1.61 5.80 -21.44
N GLY A 114 -1.77 6.58 -20.43
CA GLY A 114 -3.13 6.94 -20.00
C GLY A 114 -3.40 8.37 -20.21
#